data_d94785ca1ca39bdbb5fbfeaddc04ed05
#
_entry.id   d94785ca1ca39bdbb5fbfeaddc04ed05
#
_cell.length_a   1.000
_cell.length_b   1.000
_cell.length_c   1.000
_cell.angle_alpha   90.00
_cell.angle_beta   90.00
_cell.angle_gamma   90.00
#
_symmetry.space_group_name_H-M   'P 1'
#
loop_
_entity.id
_entity.type
_entity.pdbx_description
1 polymer ?
#
loop_
_entity_poly.entity_id
_entity_poly.type
_entity_poly.pdbx_seq_one_letter_code
_entity_poly.pdbx_strand_id
1 'polypeptide(L)'
;MDIIVKYIDELLEKSTPEAPMWNIEKLKQGLKSKWNYIDGCMIKAVLEMYAISKDEKYLKFADDFIDYRVAEDGTIDGYSIGEKNIDNVNAGKTLFELYDITGKEKYRKAIDLVYSQIAIMPRCESGNFWHKDIYPNQVWLDGMYMGQPFYMEYETRFNDRKNYDDIF
;
A
#
# COMPACT_ATOMS: atom_id res chain seq x y z
N MET A 1 1.81 -21.74 14.77
CA MET A 1 1.28 -20.39 15.07
C MET A 1 2.28 -19.58 15.91
N ASP A 2 2.74 -20.10 17.03
CA ASP A 2 3.59 -19.38 18.00
C ASP A 2 4.89 -18.80 17.43
N ILE A 3 5.54 -19.51 16.52
CA ILE A 3 6.80 -19.04 15.92
C ILE A 3 6.58 -17.81 15.02
N ILE A 4 5.46 -17.79 14.30
CA ILE A 4 5.09 -16.66 13.40
C ILE A 4 4.74 -15.46 14.26
N VAL A 5 3.91 -15.64 15.27
CA VAL A 5 3.53 -14.57 16.23
C VAL A 5 4.78 -13.96 16.85
N LYS A 6 5.68 -14.80 17.38
CA LYS A 6 6.92 -14.33 18.00
C LYS A 6 7.79 -13.55 17.00
N TYR A 7 7.93 -14.05 15.78
CA TYR A 7 8.73 -13.36 14.75
C TYR A 7 8.14 -11.99 14.40
N ILE A 8 6.83 -11.94 14.19
CA ILE A 8 6.15 -10.66 13.89
C ILE A 8 6.29 -9.70 15.07
N ASP A 9 6.04 -10.14 16.29
CA ASP A 9 6.16 -9.30 17.49
C ASP A 9 7.57 -8.70 17.62
N GLU A 10 8.62 -9.52 17.49
CA GLU A 10 10.01 -9.05 17.53
C GLU A 10 10.33 -8.06 16.39
N LEU A 11 9.73 -8.23 15.22
CA LEU A 11 9.90 -7.34 14.10
C LEU A 11 9.24 -5.98 14.36
N LEU A 12 8.00 -5.99 14.89
CA LEU A 12 7.25 -4.77 15.20
C LEU A 12 7.89 -3.99 16.35
N GLU A 13 8.35 -4.66 17.41
CA GLU A 13 9.04 -4.03 18.54
C GLU A 13 10.29 -3.25 18.12
N LYS A 14 10.95 -3.66 17.04
CA LYS A 14 12.17 -3.03 16.52
C LYS A 14 11.89 -2.03 15.40
N SER A 15 10.63 -1.84 15.02
CA SER A 15 10.22 -1.00 13.89
C SER A 15 9.52 0.26 14.35
N THR A 16 9.80 1.35 13.64
CA THR A 16 9.00 2.59 13.69
C THR A 16 8.57 2.96 12.28
N PRO A 17 7.60 3.87 12.11
CA PRO A 17 7.22 4.35 10.78
C PRO A 17 8.39 4.95 10.00
N GLU A 18 9.34 5.61 10.67
CA GLU A 18 10.53 6.20 10.04
C GLU A 18 11.59 5.17 9.70
N ALA A 19 11.70 4.13 10.53
CA ALA A 19 12.77 3.14 10.48
C ALA A 19 12.24 1.70 10.63
N PRO A 20 11.40 1.22 9.70
CA PRO A 20 10.89 -0.13 9.76
C PRO A 20 11.98 -1.16 9.44
N MET A 21 12.06 -2.22 10.23
CA MET A 21 13.10 -3.26 10.11
C MET A 21 13.12 -3.95 8.73
N TRP A 22 11.99 -4.02 8.04
CA TRP A 22 11.95 -4.57 6.68
C TRP A 22 12.60 -3.68 5.62
N ASN A 23 12.95 -2.43 5.95
CA ASN A 23 13.72 -1.52 5.10
C ASN A 23 15.16 -1.31 5.60
N ILE A 24 15.68 -2.21 6.44
CA ILE A 24 16.97 -2.08 7.13
C ILE A 24 18.15 -1.81 6.19
N GLU A 25 18.14 -2.36 4.99
CA GLU A 25 19.21 -2.13 4.00
C GLU A 25 19.31 -0.67 3.58
N LYS A 26 18.17 -0.02 3.34
CA LYS A 26 18.12 1.42 3.03
C LYS A 26 18.54 2.25 4.23
N LEU A 27 18.06 1.89 5.43
CA LEU A 27 18.40 2.58 6.66
C LEU A 27 19.90 2.52 6.96
N LYS A 28 20.56 1.38 6.73
CA LYS A 28 22.04 1.23 6.86
C LYS A 28 22.81 2.10 5.87
N GLN A 29 22.21 2.47 4.75
CA GLN A 29 22.78 3.39 3.76
C GLN A 29 22.51 4.87 4.10
N GLY A 30 21.87 5.16 5.24
CA GLY A 30 21.46 6.51 5.63
C GLY A 30 20.27 7.06 4.83
N LEU A 31 19.58 6.22 4.08
CA LEU A 31 18.40 6.61 3.32
C LEU A 31 17.15 6.53 4.21
N LYS A 32 16.25 7.50 4.07
CA LYS A 32 14.97 7.47 4.74
C LYS A 32 14.05 6.40 4.12
N SER A 33 13.27 5.73 4.97
CA SER A 33 12.14 4.94 4.48
C SER A 33 11.10 5.88 3.86
N LYS A 34 10.53 5.47 2.73
CA LYS A 34 9.45 6.18 2.05
C LYS A 34 8.36 5.18 1.67
N TRP A 35 7.18 5.67 1.31
CA TRP A 35 6.10 4.85 0.80
C TRP A 35 6.57 3.88 -0.30
N ASN A 36 6.33 2.59 -0.13
CA ASN A 36 6.76 1.56 -1.08
C ASN A 36 5.93 0.26 -0.95
N TYR A 37 6.14 -0.68 -1.88
CA TYR A 37 5.39 -1.94 -1.90
C TYR A 37 5.68 -2.85 -0.70
N ILE A 38 6.88 -2.80 -0.13
CA ILE A 38 7.26 -3.63 1.03
C ILE A 38 6.42 -3.22 2.24
N ASP A 39 6.24 -1.91 2.44
CA ASP A 39 5.35 -1.39 3.49
C ASP A 39 3.93 -1.94 3.31
N GLY A 40 3.43 -1.96 2.06
CA GLY A 40 2.12 -2.53 1.74
C GLY A 40 2.00 -4.01 2.11
N CYS A 41 3.00 -4.82 1.78
CA CYS A 41 3.04 -6.25 2.14
C CYS A 41 3.08 -6.45 3.65
N MET A 42 3.94 -5.70 4.35
CA MET A 42 4.13 -5.85 5.79
C MET A 42 2.93 -5.36 6.59
N ILE A 43 2.40 -4.19 6.29
CA ILE A 43 1.23 -3.66 6.99
C ILE A 43 -0.01 -4.54 6.71
N LYS A 44 -0.17 -5.05 5.48
CA LYS A 44 -1.25 -6.02 5.21
C LYS A 44 -1.09 -7.29 6.05
N ALA A 45 0.12 -7.84 6.19
CA ALA A 45 0.37 -8.99 7.05
C ALA A 45 0.05 -8.69 8.53
N VAL A 46 0.35 -7.48 9.02
CA VAL A 46 0.00 -7.05 10.38
C VAL A 46 -1.51 -6.93 10.57
N LEU A 47 -2.24 -6.40 9.60
CA LEU A 47 -3.71 -6.34 9.62
C LEU A 47 -4.33 -7.75 9.61
N GLU A 48 -3.77 -8.71 8.86
CA GLU A 48 -4.19 -10.11 8.92
C GLU A 48 -3.93 -10.73 10.30
N MET A 49 -2.81 -10.38 10.96
CA MET A 49 -2.57 -10.79 12.35
C MET A 49 -3.65 -10.26 13.29
N TYR A 50 -4.08 -9.01 13.12
CA TYR A 50 -5.21 -8.45 13.85
C TYR A 50 -6.51 -9.20 13.53
N ALA A 51 -6.80 -9.45 12.26
CA ALA A 51 -8.02 -10.14 11.84
C ALA A 51 -8.16 -11.55 12.47
N ILE A 52 -7.03 -12.26 12.62
CA ILE A 52 -6.98 -13.62 13.19
C ILE A 52 -6.99 -13.60 14.73
N SER A 53 -6.12 -12.77 15.34
CA SER A 53 -5.89 -12.79 16.79
C SER A 53 -6.84 -11.89 17.59
N LYS A 54 -7.37 -10.85 16.94
CA LYS A 54 -8.09 -9.74 17.60
C LYS A 54 -7.26 -8.98 18.63
N ASP A 55 -5.92 -9.11 18.57
CA ASP A 55 -5.02 -8.36 19.45
C ASP A 55 -4.82 -6.94 18.89
N GLU A 56 -5.31 -5.97 19.62
CA GLU A 56 -5.32 -4.54 19.26
C GLU A 56 -3.91 -3.96 18.99
N LYS A 57 -2.85 -4.60 19.49
CA LYS A 57 -1.48 -4.15 19.24
C LYS A 57 -1.13 -4.11 17.75
N TYR A 58 -1.66 -5.07 16.98
CA TYR A 58 -1.42 -5.15 15.53
C TYR A 58 -2.17 -4.05 14.77
N LEU A 59 -3.45 -3.83 15.12
CA LEU A 59 -4.22 -2.73 14.55
C LEU A 59 -3.56 -1.38 14.86
N LYS A 60 -3.20 -1.18 16.13
CA LYS A 60 -2.54 0.06 16.56
C LYS A 60 -1.24 0.29 15.79
N PHE A 61 -0.41 -0.73 15.63
CA PHE A 61 0.84 -0.60 14.88
C PHE A 61 0.59 -0.23 13.41
N ALA A 62 -0.35 -0.93 12.75
CA ALA A 62 -0.68 -0.67 11.35
C ALA A 62 -1.24 0.75 11.16
N ASP A 63 -2.14 1.17 12.04
CA ASP A 63 -2.72 2.51 12.01
C ASP A 63 -1.66 3.59 12.27
N ASP A 64 -0.85 3.48 13.31
CA ASP A 64 0.22 4.43 13.62
C ASP A 64 1.21 4.55 12.44
N PHE A 65 1.55 3.42 11.79
CA PHE A 65 2.47 3.41 10.65
C PHE A 65 1.92 4.17 9.45
N ILE A 66 0.68 3.92 9.08
CA ILE A 66 0.02 4.57 7.94
C ILE A 66 -0.33 6.02 8.29
N ASP A 67 -0.78 6.28 9.51
CA ASP A 67 -1.12 7.61 10.00
C ASP A 67 0.05 8.59 9.92
N TYR A 68 1.26 8.11 10.25
CA TYR A 68 2.50 8.87 10.12
C TYR A 68 2.80 9.30 8.67
N ARG A 69 2.44 8.45 7.69
CA ARG A 69 2.69 8.69 6.27
C ARG A 69 1.65 9.58 5.61
N VAL A 70 0.43 9.57 6.10
CA VAL A 70 -0.73 10.21 5.45
C VAL A 70 -1.08 11.50 6.17
N ALA A 71 -0.96 12.62 5.48
CA ALA A 71 -1.37 13.93 6.00
C ALA A 71 -2.89 14.12 5.96
N GLU A 72 -3.41 15.12 6.67
CA GLU A 72 -4.85 15.40 6.79
C GLU A 72 -5.53 15.74 5.45
N ASP A 73 -4.76 16.20 4.48
CA ASP A 73 -5.25 16.47 3.12
C ASP A 73 -5.23 15.25 2.20
N GLY A 74 -4.73 14.10 2.70
CA GLY A 74 -4.61 12.84 1.96
C GLY A 74 -3.29 12.69 1.21
N THR A 75 -2.38 13.65 1.26
CA THR A 75 -1.04 13.49 0.69
C THR A 75 -0.25 12.44 1.47
N ILE A 76 0.62 11.72 0.76
CA ILE A 76 1.38 10.60 1.32
C ILE A 76 2.86 10.90 1.23
N ASP A 77 3.56 10.88 2.39
CA ASP A 77 5.00 11.11 2.46
C ASP A 77 5.78 10.08 1.64
N GLY A 78 6.62 10.58 0.73
CA GLY A 78 7.44 9.76 -0.15
C GLY A 78 6.69 9.06 -1.30
N TYR A 79 5.45 9.47 -1.59
CA TYR A 79 4.66 9.03 -2.73
C TYR A 79 4.47 10.15 -3.75
N SER A 80 4.57 9.80 -5.02
CA SER A 80 4.26 10.70 -6.13
C SER A 80 3.58 9.95 -7.27
N ILE A 81 2.41 10.39 -7.69
CA ILE A 81 1.71 9.84 -8.86
C ILE A 81 2.53 9.98 -10.14
N GLY A 82 3.39 11.01 -10.22
CA GLY A 82 4.25 11.27 -11.37
C GLY A 82 5.36 10.24 -11.58
N GLU A 83 5.72 9.45 -10.54
CA GLU A 83 6.63 8.31 -10.70
C GLU A 83 6.03 7.21 -11.58
N LYS A 84 4.71 7.14 -11.69
CA LYS A 84 3.97 6.12 -12.45
C LYS A 84 4.54 4.72 -12.19
N ASN A 85 4.66 4.38 -10.91
CA ASN A 85 5.22 3.13 -10.43
C ASN A 85 4.11 2.29 -9.80
N ILE A 86 3.72 1.17 -10.46
CA ILE A 86 2.61 0.34 -10.01
C ILE A 86 2.88 -0.29 -8.64
N ASP A 87 4.14 -0.53 -8.27
CA ASP A 87 4.51 -1.04 -6.95
C ASP A 87 4.02 -0.14 -5.82
N ASN A 88 4.04 1.18 -6.04
CA ASN A 88 3.64 2.14 -5.03
C ASN A 88 2.12 2.12 -4.73
N VAL A 89 1.31 1.52 -5.62
CA VAL A 89 -0.12 1.30 -5.40
C VAL A 89 -0.37 0.23 -4.33
N ASN A 90 0.56 -0.73 -4.17
CA ASN A 90 0.38 -1.86 -3.27
C ASN A 90 0.09 -1.45 -1.82
N ALA A 91 0.81 -0.48 -1.30
CA ALA A 91 0.59 -0.01 0.08
C ALA A 91 -0.78 0.68 0.24
N GLY A 92 -1.35 1.23 -0.84
CA GLY A 92 -2.70 1.80 -0.86
C GLY A 92 -3.81 0.80 -0.49
N LYS A 93 -3.58 -0.49 -0.66
CA LYS A 93 -4.56 -1.53 -0.28
C LYS A 93 -4.86 -1.54 1.22
N THR A 94 -3.91 -1.16 2.04
CA THR A 94 -4.07 -1.10 3.50
C THR A 94 -4.97 0.05 3.95
N LEU A 95 -5.09 1.09 3.13
CA LEU A 95 -5.91 2.25 3.42
C LEU A 95 -7.40 1.93 3.50
N PHE A 96 -7.89 0.99 2.68
CA PHE A 96 -9.32 0.61 2.69
C PHE A 96 -9.72 0.00 4.03
N GLU A 97 -8.95 -0.97 4.52
CA GLU A 97 -9.22 -1.66 5.77
C GLU A 97 -9.09 -0.71 6.97
N LEU A 98 -8.05 0.12 6.98
CA LEU A 98 -7.86 1.13 8.03
C LEU A 98 -8.96 2.20 8.00
N TYR A 99 -9.42 2.62 6.81
CA TYR A 99 -10.55 3.53 6.69
C TYR A 99 -11.84 2.93 7.28
N ASP A 100 -12.13 1.67 6.95
CA ASP A 100 -13.31 0.97 7.49
C ASP A 100 -13.29 0.87 9.02
N ILE A 101 -12.12 0.61 9.61
CA ILE A 101 -11.99 0.42 11.05
C ILE A 101 -11.96 1.74 11.81
N THR A 102 -11.22 2.72 11.27
CA THR A 102 -10.91 3.97 12.02
C THR A 102 -11.81 5.14 11.65
N GLY A 103 -12.40 5.13 10.45
CA GLY A 103 -13.18 6.25 9.92
C GLY A 103 -12.37 7.51 9.61
N LYS A 104 -11.04 7.43 9.55
CA LYS A 104 -10.18 8.61 9.30
C LYS A 104 -10.31 9.09 7.87
N GLU A 105 -10.92 10.24 7.65
CA GLU A 105 -11.15 10.82 6.32
C GLU A 105 -9.87 11.05 5.50
N LYS A 106 -8.73 11.25 6.15
CA LYS A 106 -7.45 11.34 5.45
C LYS A 106 -7.10 10.06 4.68
N TYR A 107 -7.49 8.88 5.18
CA TYR A 107 -7.29 7.63 4.45
C TYR A 107 -8.18 7.55 3.20
N ARG A 108 -9.41 8.03 3.28
CA ARG A 108 -10.29 8.13 2.11
C ARG A 108 -9.68 9.03 1.02
N LYS A 109 -9.16 10.18 1.40
CA LYS A 109 -8.48 11.10 0.48
C LYS A 109 -7.21 10.48 -0.11
N ALA A 110 -6.43 9.75 0.70
CA ALA A 110 -5.25 9.05 0.23
C ALA A 110 -5.59 7.92 -0.75
N ILE A 111 -6.70 7.21 -0.54
CA ILE A 111 -7.23 6.23 -1.51
C ILE A 111 -7.52 6.92 -2.85
N ASP A 112 -8.16 8.09 -2.85
CA ASP A 112 -8.43 8.85 -4.07
C ASP A 112 -7.15 9.30 -4.77
N LEU A 113 -6.15 9.73 -3.99
CA LEU A 113 -4.84 10.08 -4.52
C LEU A 113 -4.16 8.88 -5.21
N VAL A 114 -4.14 7.71 -4.56
CA VAL A 114 -3.55 6.50 -5.15
C VAL A 114 -4.33 6.06 -6.38
N TYR A 115 -5.66 6.14 -6.36
CA TYR A 115 -6.49 5.83 -7.52
C TYR A 115 -6.20 6.75 -8.71
N SER A 116 -5.91 8.02 -8.47
CA SER A 116 -5.56 8.96 -9.55
C SER A 116 -4.31 8.55 -10.34
N GLN A 117 -3.39 7.79 -9.73
CA GLN A 117 -2.26 7.21 -10.45
C GLN A 117 -2.71 6.19 -11.49
N ILE A 118 -3.74 5.37 -11.21
CA ILE A 118 -4.26 4.36 -12.15
C ILE A 118 -4.65 5.02 -13.47
N ALA A 119 -5.30 6.19 -13.41
CA ALA A 119 -5.76 6.91 -14.59
C ALA A 119 -4.63 7.43 -15.50
N ILE A 120 -3.44 7.64 -14.94
CA ILE A 120 -2.28 8.18 -15.68
C ILE A 120 -1.18 7.14 -15.94
N MET A 121 -1.39 5.89 -15.50
CA MET A 121 -0.42 4.81 -15.77
C MET A 121 -0.33 4.54 -17.28
N PRO A 122 0.88 4.49 -17.84
CA PRO A 122 1.04 4.11 -19.24
C PRO A 122 0.64 2.63 -19.44
N ARG A 123 0.17 2.33 -20.65
CA ARG A 123 -0.30 0.99 -21.03
C ARG A 123 0.40 0.46 -22.26
N CYS A 124 0.52 -0.86 -22.33
CA CYS A 124 0.87 -1.57 -23.53
C CYS A 124 -0.29 -1.58 -24.53
N GLU A 125 -0.04 -1.95 -25.80
CA GLU A 125 -1.10 -2.14 -26.82
C GLU A 125 -2.16 -3.17 -26.37
N SER A 126 -1.76 -4.15 -25.54
CA SER A 126 -2.67 -5.15 -24.94
C SER A 126 -3.56 -4.61 -23.82
N GLY A 127 -3.44 -3.33 -23.45
CA GLY A 127 -4.21 -2.71 -22.36
C GLY A 127 -3.58 -2.81 -20.97
N ASN A 128 -2.62 -3.72 -20.76
CA ASN A 128 -1.98 -3.89 -19.46
C ASN A 128 -1.16 -2.65 -19.06
N PHE A 129 -1.13 -2.34 -17.76
CA PHE A 129 -0.26 -1.28 -17.23
C PHE A 129 1.22 -1.62 -17.44
N TRP A 130 2.02 -0.62 -17.77
CA TRP A 130 3.46 -0.74 -17.57
C TRP A 130 3.74 -0.94 -16.08
N HIS A 131 4.79 -1.70 -15.78
CA HIS A 131 5.20 -1.86 -14.40
C HIS A 131 5.67 -0.53 -13.79
N LYS A 132 6.48 0.23 -14.54
CA LYS A 132 6.96 1.58 -14.19
C LYS A 132 7.21 2.40 -15.45
N ASP A 133 7.09 3.72 -15.33
CA ASP A 133 7.41 4.64 -16.43
C ASP A 133 8.84 4.46 -16.96
N ILE A 134 9.78 4.14 -16.06
CA ILE A 134 11.19 3.87 -16.42
C ILE A 134 11.42 2.53 -17.12
N TYR A 135 10.40 1.68 -17.25
CA TYR A 135 10.43 0.38 -17.94
C TYR A 135 9.36 0.33 -19.04
N PRO A 136 9.55 1.06 -20.16
CA PRO A 136 8.54 1.17 -21.20
C PRO A 136 8.10 -0.20 -21.74
N ASN A 137 6.79 -0.38 -21.88
CA ASN A 137 6.16 -1.60 -22.39
C ASN A 137 6.46 -2.90 -21.62
N GLN A 138 6.91 -2.79 -20.36
CA GLN A 138 7.13 -3.97 -19.53
C GLN A 138 5.94 -4.20 -18.60
N VAL A 139 5.39 -5.42 -18.68
CA VAL A 139 4.38 -5.94 -17.75
C VAL A 139 5.03 -7.01 -16.89
N TRP A 140 4.99 -6.85 -15.59
CA TRP A 140 5.51 -7.83 -14.65
C TRP A 140 4.35 -8.49 -13.91
N LEU A 141 4.47 -9.80 -13.61
CA LEU A 141 3.39 -10.53 -12.94
C LEU A 141 3.08 -10.00 -11.54
N ASP A 142 4.10 -9.59 -10.81
CA ASP A 142 3.91 -8.96 -9.50
C ASP A 142 3.21 -7.61 -9.60
N GLY A 143 3.39 -6.86 -10.70
CA GLY A 143 2.65 -5.63 -10.96
C GLY A 143 1.14 -5.83 -10.99
N MET A 144 0.66 -6.98 -11.46
CA MET A 144 -0.76 -7.34 -11.39
C MET A 144 -1.24 -7.46 -9.93
N TYR A 145 -0.46 -8.09 -9.07
CA TYR A 145 -0.75 -8.15 -7.64
C TYR A 145 -0.67 -6.76 -6.98
N MET A 146 0.26 -5.91 -7.41
CA MET A 146 0.44 -4.58 -6.84
C MET A 146 -0.73 -3.65 -7.13
N GLY A 147 -1.22 -3.62 -8.37
CA GLY A 147 -2.20 -2.65 -8.86
C GLY A 147 -3.64 -3.14 -8.90
N GLN A 148 -3.90 -4.31 -9.51
CA GLN A 148 -5.26 -4.74 -9.82
C GLN A 148 -6.18 -4.92 -8.59
N PRO A 149 -5.74 -5.51 -7.46
CA PRO A 149 -6.60 -5.61 -6.28
C PRO A 149 -7.02 -4.25 -5.73
N PHE A 150 -6.12 -3.26 -5.71
CA PHE A 150 -6.45 -1.90 -5.31
C PHE A 150 -7.47 -1.28 -6.26
N TYR A 151 -7.24 -1.42 -7.57
CA TYR A 151 -8.14 -0.88 -8.60
C TYR A 151 -9.55 -1.49 -8.49
N MET A 152 -9.63 -2.82 -8.38
CA MET A 152 -10.91 -3.51 -8.21
C MET A 152 -11.64 -3.06 -6.93
N GLU A 153 -10.94 -2.94 -5.82
CA GLU A 153 -11.53 -2.52 -4.56
C GLU A 153 -12.08 -1.09 -4.63
N TYR A 154 -11.33 -0.17 -5.24
CA TYR A 154 -11.81 1.19 -5.48
C TYR A 154 -13.07 1.21 -6.35
N GLU A 155 -13.04 0.53 -7.48
CA GLU A 155 -14.19 0.42 -8.39
C GLU A 155 -15.42 -0.17 -7.70
N THR A 156 -15.21 -1.18 -6.87
CA THR A 156 -16.29 -1.84 -6.11
C THR A 156 -16.94 -0.90 -5.11
N ARG A 157 -16.12 -0.14 -4.40
CA ARG A 157 -16.59 0.66 -3.26
C ARG A 157 -17.06 2.06 -3.65
N PHE A 158 -16.40 2.68 -4.61
CA PHE A 158 -16.50 4.12 -4.80
C PHE A 158 -16.82 4.56 -6.24
N ASN A 159 -16.85 3.64 -7.20
CA ASN A 159 -17.06 3.99 -8.62
C ASN A 159 -18.08 3.11 -9.35
N ASP A 160 -19.00 2.47 -8.63
CA ASP A 160 -20.10 1.67 -9.18
C ASP A 160 -19.64 0.62 -10.21
N ARG A 161 -18.41 0.11 -10.07
CA ARG A 161 -17.80 -0.91 -10.94
C ARG A 161 -17.65 -0.49 -12.41
N LYS A 162 -17.56 0.80 -12.68
CA LYS A 162 -17.55 1.33 -14.06
C LYS A 162 -16.42 0.80 -14.92
N ASN A 163 -15.25 0.52 -14.32
CA ASN A 163 -14.05 0.14 -15.04
C ASN A 163 -13.67 -1.34 -14.81
N TYR A 164 -14.63 -2.20 -14.44
CA TYR A 164 -14.34 -3.62 -14.22
C TYR A 164 -13.75 -4.30 -15.47
N ASP A 165 -14.29 -3.99 -16.66
CA ASP A 165 -13.78 -4.56 -17.92
C ASP A 165 -12.34 -4.09 -18.24
N ASP A 166 -11.87 -3.00 -17.60
CA ASP A 166 -10.51 -2.49 -17.75
C ASP A 166 -9.50 -3.19 -16.81
N ILE A 167 -10.00 -3.90 -15.80
CA ILE A 167 -9.16 -4.60 -14.81
C ILE A 167 -8.74 -5.97 -15.32
N PHE A 168 -9.55 -6.60 -16.16
CA PHE A 168 -9.40 -7.95 -16.71
C PHE A 168 -9.08 -7.91 -18.20
#